data_cde3dc85563d4b34222adcebc558fe10
#
_entry.id   cde3dc85563d4b34222adcebc558fe10
#
_cell.length_a   1.000
_cell.length_b   1.000
_cell.length_c   1.000
_cell.angle_alpha   90.00
_cell.angle_beta   90.00
_cell.angle_gamma   90.00
#
_symmetry.space_group_name_H-M   'P 1'
#
loop_
_entity.id
_entity.type
_entity.pdbx_description
1 polymer ?
#
loop_
_entity_poly.entity_id
_entity_poly.type
_entity_poly.pdbx_seq_one_letter_code
_entity_poly.pdbx_strand_id
1 'polypeptide(L)'
;MKNKFAVILFLVLIVVAGGHFSCAEPNFTYSTPKDYVFKPSLDEDSSGERILFIVDFSNSMNERLGHRTKLDIALSTMKEILQMIPAHTAVGLRVYGHKTGFTPKQSCTASDLVSPVQKNNAVNIYTRLNSINAVGWTPITYALKQAAYFDFPDTTGKKRIILISDGGENCDESPCDFIIELMKYREDIRIDVIALAIGDEDANNQLKCVALVTSGKFYNANTAAELKNSLQDSLNLQKEVQGVIIDTNK
;
A
#
# COMPACT_ATOMS: atom_id res chain seq x y z
N MET A 1 26.12 -55.53 -64.35
CA MET A 1 26.78 -54.81 -63.28
C MET A 1 25.68 -54.03 -62.56
N LYS A 2 25.22 -54.51 -61.39
CA LYS A 2 24.07 -53.96 -60.65
C LYS A 2 24.58 -53.41 -59.34
N ASN A 3 24.57 -52.07 -59.22
CA ASN A 3 24.86 -51.38 -57.92
C ASN A 3 23.65 -51.45 -57.03
N LYS A 4 23.82 -52.07 -55.88
CA LYS A 4 22.84 -52.04 -54.79
C LYS A 4 23.16 -50.85 -53.86
N PHE A 5 22.32 -49.86 -53.91
CA PHE A 5 22.32 -48.79 -52.84
C PHE A 5 21.61 -49.36 -51.63
N ALA A 6 22.34 -49.48 -50.52
CA ALA A 6 21.78 -49.81 -49.26
C ALA A 6 21.32 -48.49 -48.60
N VAL A 7 20.02 -48.33 -48.47
CA VAL A 7 19.42 -47.23 -47.70
C VAL A 7 19.42 -47.62 -46.20
N ILE A 8 20.29 -47.02 -45.41
CA ILE A 8 20.30 -47.21 -43.99
C ILE A 8 19.25 -46.21 -43.40
N LEU A 9 18.13 -46.78 -42.97
CA LEU A 9 17.06 -46.06 -42.29
C LEU A 9 17.46 -45.88 -40.82
N PHE A 10 17.91 -44.68 -40.45
CA PHE A 10 18.10 -44.30 -39.03
C PHE A 10 16.75 -44.01 -38.41
N LEU A 11 16.23 -44.96 -37.66
CA LEU A 11 15.08 -44.74 -36.76
C LEU A 11 15.56 -43.96 -35.54
N VAL A 12 15.33 -42.66 -35.53
CA VAL A 12 15.50 -41.83 -34.32
C VAL A 12 14.30 -42.08 -33.43
N LEU A 13 14.49 -42.89 -32.41
CA LEU A 13 13.52 -43.07 -31.33
C LEU A 13 13.55 -41.81 -30.44
N ILE A 14 12.61 -40.87 -30.67
CA ILE A 14 12.38 -39.76 -29.77
C ILE A 14 11.61 -40.34 -28.56
N VAL A 15 12.33 -40.62 -27.51
CA VAL A 15 11.73 -40.86 -26.18
C VAL A 15 11.22 -39.52 -25.68
N VAL A 16 9.93 -39.27 -25.89
CA VAL A 16 9.25 -38.18 -25.22
C VAL A 16 9.08 -38.57 -23.74
N ALA A 17 10.09 -38.29 -22.97
CA ALA A 17 9.94 -38.28 -21.52
C ALA A 17 8.93 -37.20 -21.16
N GLY A 18 7.70 -37.60 -20.92
CA GLY A 18 6.65 -36.72 -20.37
C GLY A 18 7.04 -36.25 -18.97
N GLY A 19 7.96 -35.31 -18.92
CA GLY A 19 8.18 -34.53 -17.71
C GLY A 19 6.96 -33.64 -17.52
N HIS A 20 6.06 -34.02 -16.61
CA HIS A 20 5.14 -33.08 -16.02
C HIS A 20 5.98 -32.03 -15.35
N PHE A 21 6.27 -30.92 -16.05
CA PHE A 21 6.65 -29.68 -15.40
C PHE A 21 5.42 -29.23 -14.61
N SER A 22 5.31 -29.72 -13.38
CA SER A 22 4.51 -29.08 -12.37
C SER A 22 5.20 -27.73 -12.13
N CYS A 23 4.66 -26.65 -12.71
CA CYS A 23 4.92 -25.32 -12.23
C CYS A 23 4.41 -25.31 -10.78
N ALA A 24 5.28 -25.65 -9.84
CA ALA A 24 5.06 -25.32 -8.45
C ALA A 24 5.04 -23.80 -8.40
N GLU A 25 3.86 -23.23 -8.26
CA GLU A 25 3.72 -21.81 -7.98
C GLU A 25 4.62 -21.49 -6.76
N PRO A 26 5.49 -20.49 -6.86
CA PRO A 26 6.31 -20.14 -5.73
C PRO A 26 5.37 -19.61 -4.63
N ASN A 27 5.04 -20.44 -3.66
CA ASN A 27 4.40 -20.02 -2.43
C ASN A 27 5.36 -19.05 -1.72
N PHE A 28 5.18 -17.75 -1.97
CA PHE A 28 5.86 -16.68 -1.25
C PHE A 28 5.25 -16.56 0.16
N THR A 29 5.43 -17.59 0.97
CA THR A 29 5.17 -17.48 2.39
C THR A 29 6.27 -16.63 3.00
N TYR A 30 6.04 -15.33 3.11
CA TYR A 30 6.78 -14.51 4.05
C TYR A 30 6.41 -15.00 5.45
N SER A 31 7.17 -15.96 5.96
CA SER A 31 7.05 -16.33 7.36
C SER A 31 7.37 -15.09 8.18
N THR A 32 6.36 -14.53 8.85
CA THR A 32 6.60 -13.72 10.04
C THR A 32 7.59 -14.53 10.89
N PRO A 33 8.68 -13.93 11.37
CA PRO A 33 9.50 -14.62 12.34
C PRO A 33 8.57 -15.10 13.45
N LYS A 34 8.45 -16.42 13.67
CA LYS A 34 7.55 -17.00 14.67
C LYS A 34 7.83 -16.47 16.09
N ASP A 35 8.96 -15.78 16.24
CA ASP A 35 9.50 -15.25 17.48
C ASP A 35 9.57 -13.71 17.50
N TYR A 36 8.81 -13.01 16.61
CA TYR A 36 8.80 -11.54 16.66
C TYR A 36 8.05 -11.06 17.89
N VAL A 37 8.79 -10.59 18.88
CA VAL A 37 8.23 -10.00 20.11
C VAL A 37 8.14 -8.50 19.91
N PHE A 38 6.91 -7.95 19.92
CA PHE A 38 6.70 -6.52 19.93
C PHE A 38 7.28 -5.91 21.21
N LYS A 39 8.14 -4.91 21.04
CA LYS A 39 8.75 -4.23 22.19
C LYS A 39 7.82 -3.14 22.71
N PRO A 40 7.62 -3.00 24.02
CA PRO A 40 6.95 -1.83 24.56
C PRO A 40 7.79 -0.58 24.26
N SER A 41 7.15 0.53 23.91
CA SER A 41 7.84 1.81 23.75
C SER A 41 8.33 2.31 25.12
N LEU A 42 9.55 2.82 25.17
CA LEU A 42 10.11 3.44 26.36
C LEU A 42 9.84 4.95 26.42
N ASP A 43 9.21 5.53 25.37
CA ASP A 43 8.94 6.95 25.30
C ASP A 43 7.61 7.29 25.97
N GLU A 44 7.66 7.98 27.12
CA GLU A 44 6.51 8.45 27.89
C GLU A 44 5.65 9.51 27.14
N ASP A 45 6.10 10.06 26.01
CA ASP A 45 5.38 11.07 25.20
C ASP A 45 4.49 10.46 24.09
N SER A 46 4.14 9.18 24.19
CA SER A 46 3.30 8.48 23.22
C SER A 46 1.78 8.68 23.42
N SER A 47 1.36 9.74 24.11
CA SER A 47 -0.07 10.04 24.33
C SER A 47 -0.83 10.45 23.07
N GLY A 48 -0.12 10.79 21.99
CA GLY A 48 -0.69 11.14 20.70
C GLY A 48 -0.81 9.96 19.73
N GLU A 49 -1.79 10.03 18.83
CA GLU A 49 -1.91 9.07 17.73
C GLU A 49 -0.73 9.24 16.75
N ARG A 50 -0.09 8.12 16.37
CA ARG A 50 0.97 8.08 15.36
C ARG A 50 0.39 7.67 14.02
N ILE A 51 0.65 8.41 12.96
CA ILE A 51 0.04 8.24 11.65
C ILE A 51 1.08 7.87 10.62
N LEU A 52 0.86 6.79 9.87
CA LEU A 52 1.67 6.39 8.74
C LEU A 52 0.82 6.42 7.48
N PHE A 53 1.19 7.25 6.52
CA PHE A 53 0.65 7.16 5.18
C PHE A 53 1.36 6.03 4.43
N ILE A 54 0.57 5.16 3.79
CA ILE A 54 1.06 4.18 2.81
C ILE A 54 0.46 4.57 1.47
N VAL A 55 1.31 4.95 0.52
CA VAL A 55 0.87 5.47 -0.77
C VAL A 55 1.32 4.56 -1.89
N ASP A 56 0.38 4.24 -2.75
CA ASP A 56 0.58 3.45 -3.95
C ASP A 56 1.35 4.24 -5.02
N PHE A 57 2.43 3.65 -5.50
CA PHE A 57 3.21 4.08 -6.66
C PHE A 57 3.32 2.94 -7.69
N SER A 58 2.30 2.07 -7.76
CA SER A 58 2.20 1.08 -8.82
C SER A 58 1.94 1.74 -10.17
N ASN A 59 2.16 0.99 -11.24
CA ASN A 59 2.06 1.53 -12.59
C ASN A 59 0.64 2.04 -12.93
N SER A 60 -0.41 1.46 -12.34
CA SER A 60 -1.81 1.89 -12.52
C SER A 60 -2.06 3.33 -12.07
N MET A 61 -1.29 3.82 -11.08
CA MET A 61 -1.36 5.22 -10.65
C MET A 61 -1.00 6.24 -11.75
N ASN A 62 -0.37 5.81 -12.86
CA ASN A 62 -0.15 6.63 -14.05
C ASN A 62 -1.40 6.76 -14.94
N GLU A 63 -2.43 5.96 -14.70
CA GLU A 63 -3.68 6.06 -15.45
C GLU A 63 -4.38 7.38 -15.21
N ARG A 64 -5.12 7.83 -16.22
CA ARG A 64 -5.83 9.12 -16.16
C ARG A 64 -7.16 9.01 -15.41
N LEU A 65 -7.36 9.98 -14.52
CA LEU A 65 -8.64 10.27 -13.91
C LEU A 65 -9.02 11.70 -14.31
N GLY A 66 -9.81 11.82 -15.37
CA GLY A 66 -10.07 13.08 -16.07
C GLY A 66 -8.82 13.59 -16.81
N HIS A 67 -8.39 14.81 -16.49
CA HIS A 67 -7.25 15.45 -17.17
C HIS A 67 -5.89 15.18 -16.53
N ARG A 68 -5.86 14.56 -15.37
CA ARG A 68 -4.65 14.29 -14.58
C ARG A 68 -4.46 12.80 -14.37
N THR A 69 -3.25 12.37 -13.98
CA THR A 69 -3.05 11.01 -13.51
C THR A 69 -3.59 10.84 -12.08
N LYS A 70 -3.91 9.61 -11.70
CA LYS A 70 -4.28 9.28 -10.31
C LYS A 70 -3.16 9.71 -9.36
N LEU A 71 -1.89 9.48 -9.75
CA LEU A 71 -0.72 9.90 -8.99
C LEU A 71 -0.68 11.42 -8.79
N ASP A 72 -0.86 12.22 -9.86
CA ASP A 72 -0.87 13.68 -9.74
C ASP A 72 -1.97 14.18 -8.79
N ILE A 73 -3.14 13.53 -8.83
CA ILE A 73 -4.25 13.84 -7.93
C ILE A 73 -3.86 13.49 -6.48
N ALA A 74 -3.31 12.29 -6.26
CA ALA A 74 -2.88 11.86 -4.94
C ALA A 74 -1.80 12.80 -4.36
N LEU A 75 -0.75 13.10 -5.12
CA LEU A 75 0.36 13.96 -4.67
C LEU A 75 -0.08 15.39 -4.36
N SER A 76 -0.91 16.00 -5.22
CA SER A 76 -1.41 17.35 -4.96
C SER A 76 -2.34 17.41 -3.76
N THR A 77 -3.19 16.39 -3.58
CA THR A 77 -4.09 16.31 -2.43
C THR A 77 -3.30 16.07 -1.14
N MET A 78 -2.32 15.16 -1.17
CA MET A 78 -1.42 14.93 -0.04
C MET A 78 -0.68 16.20 0.38
N LYS A 79 -0.21 17.02 -0.59
CA LYS A 79 0.41 18.32 -0.30
C LYS A 79 -0.50 19.22 0.51
N GLU A 80 -1.77 19.36 0.10
CA GLU A 80 -2.73 20.20 0.81
C GLU A 80 -3.02 19.66 2.22
N ILE A 81 -3.20 18.35 2.35
CA ILE A 81 -3.48 17.69 3.62
C ILE A 81 -2.31 17.81 4.59
N LEU A 82 -1.07 17.61 4.13
CA LEU A 82 0.12 17.71 4.96
C LEU A 82 0.30 19.12 5.58
N GLN A 83 -0.14 20.17 4.86
CA GLN A 83 -0.14 21.53 5.38
C GLN A 83 -1.16 21.78 6.52
N MET A 84 -2.21 20.94 6.58
CA MET A 84 -3.26 21.03 7.59
C MET A 84 -2.96 20.22 8.85
N ILE A 85 -1.98 19.31 8.79
CA ILE A 85 -1.62 18.45 9.93
C ILE A 85 -0.87 19.29 10.97
N PRO A 86 -1.33 19.29 12.23
CA PRO A 86 -0.64 20.02 13.30
C PRO A 86 0.79 19.51 13.47
N ALA A 87 1.72 20.42 13.75
CA ALA A 87 3.15 20.12 13.88
C ALA A 87 3.47 19.09 14.99
N HIS A 88 2.64 19.03 16.03
CA HIS A 88 2.79 18.08 17.13
C HIS A 88 2.31 16.66 16.79
N THR A 89 1.59 16.48 15.68
CA THR A 89 1.15 15.16 15.23
C THR A 89 2.34 14.42 14.60
N ALA A 90 2.59 13.20 15.06
CA ALA A 90 3.63 12.35 14.49
C ALA A 90 3.13 11.69 13.21
N VAL A 91 3.74 12.01 12.08
CA VAL A 91 3.37 11.47 10.75
C VAL A 91 4.58 10.90 10.04
N GLY A 92 4.37 9.84 9.28
CA GLY A 92 5.38 9.18 8.44
C GLY A 92 4.85 8.83 7.07
N LEU A 93 5.74 8.38 6.19
CA LEU A 93 5.42 7.97 4.83
C LEU A 93 6.13 6.66 4.47
N ARG A 94 5.37 5.67 4.09
CA ARG A 94 5.79 4.48 3.35
C ARG A 94 5.21 4.54 1.95
N VAL A 95 5.93 4.02 0.99
CA VAL A 95 5.45 3.85 -0.38
C VAL A 95 5.67 2.42 -0.83
N TYR A 96 4.91 1.98 -1.83
CA TYR A 96 5.16 0.72 -2.54
C TYR A 96 4.95 0.90 -4.05
N GLY A 97 5.42 -0.07 -4.86
CA GLY A 97 5.25 -0.02 -6.30
C GLY A 97 6.12 1.02 -7.02
N HIS A 98 7.05 1.66 -6.32
CA HIS A 98 7.94 2.70 -6.86
C HIS A 98 9.22 2.14 -7.50
N LYS A 99 9.37 0.82 -7.51
CA LYS A 99 10.51 0.09 -8.10
C LYS A 99 10.02 -1.18 -8.76
N THR A 100 10.74 -1.58 -9.82
CA THR A 100 10.62 -2.90 -10.43
C THR A 100 11.91 -3.69 -10.19
N GLY A 101 11.77 -5.00 -10.01
CA GLY A 101 12.92 -5.90 -9.90
C GLY A 101 13.07 -6.75 -11.16
N PHE A 102 14.19 -7.47 -11.27
CA PHE A 102 14.41 -8.46 -12.33
C PHE A 102 13.58 -9.73 -12.13
N THR A 103 13.05 -9.95 -10.94
CA THR A 103 12.21 -11.09 -10.60
C THR A 103 10.88 -10.61 -10.00
N PRO A 104 9.78 -11.40 -10.11
CA PRO A 104 8.53 -11.12 -9.43
C PRO A 104 8.72 -10.85 -7.94
N LYS A 105 9.53 -11.65 -7.27
CA LYS A 105 9.84 -11.48 -5.84
C LYS A 105 10.40 -10.10 -5.51
N GLN A 106 11.32 -9.58 -6.32
CA GLN A 106 11.90 -8.26 -6.11
C GLN A 106 10.85 -7.15 -6.31
N SER A 107 9.96 -7.29 -7.30
CA SER A 107 8.88 -6.35 -7.51
C SER A 107 7.84 -6.40 -6.37
N CYS A 108 7.55 -7.60 -5.87
CA CYS A 108 6.62 -7.82 -4.76
C CYS A 108 7.20 -7.47 -3.36
N THR A 109 8.45 -7.05 -3.29
CA THR A 109 9.08 -6.53 -2.06
C THR A 109 9.45 -5.04 -2.18
N ALA A 110 8.96 -4.39 -3.23
CA ALA A 110 9.23 -2.97 -3.48
C ALA A 110 8.37 -2.07 -2.58
N SER A 111 8.73 -1.96 -1.30
CA SER A 111 8.11 -1.04 -0.35
C SER A 111 9.18 -0.46 0.58
N ASP A 112 9.24 0.87 0.65
CA ASP A 112 10.23 1.61 1.44
C ASP A 112 9.54 2.56 2.45
N LEU A 113 10.10 2.63 3.66
CA LEU A 113 9.81 3.72 4.59
C LEU A 113 10.61 4.96 4.14
N VAL A 114 9.93 5.87 3.46
CA VAL A 114 10.55 7.07 2.87
C VAL A 114 10.79 8.15 3.91
N SER A 115 9.90 8.25 4.88
CA SER A 115 10.02 9.17 6.00
C SER A 115 9.48 8.51 7.27
N PRO A 116 10.29 8.37 8.33
CA PRO A 116 9.85 7.74 9.58
C PRO A 116 8.74 8.56 10.25
N VAL A 117 7.96 7.89 11.14
CA VAL A 117 6.90 8.55 11.89
C VAL A 117 7.50 9.44 12.96
N GLN A 118 7.36 10.76 12.81
CA GLN A 118 7.89 11.76 13.74
C GLN A 118 7.09 13.06 13.68
N LYS A 119 7.19 13.89 14.72
CA LYS A 119 6.60 15.24 14.76
C LYS A 119 7.30 16.18 13.78
N ASN A 120 6.63 17.25 13.35
CA ASN A 120 7.16 18.25 12.37
C ASN A 120 7.62 17.67 11.03
N ASN A 121 7.02 16.59 10.56
CA ASN A 121 7.52 15.80 9.41
C ASN A 121 6.83 16.12 8.07
N ALA A 122 5.78 16.92 8.07
CA ALA A 122 4.94 17.17 6.88
C ALA A 122 5.74 17.68 5.67
N VAL A 123 6.65 18.63 5.88
CA VAL A 123 7.50 19.19 4.81
C VAL A 123 8.45 18.15 4.23
N ASN A 124 9.05 17.32 5.08
CA ASN A 124 9.95 16.25 4.65
C ASN A 124 9.21 15.20 3.82
N ILE A 125 8.01 14.78 4.26
CA ILE A 125 7.15 13.87 3.51
C ILE A 125 6.84 14.45 2.13
N TYR A 126 6.39 15.70 2.05
CA TYR A 126 6.06 16.36 0.79
C TYR A 126 7.26 16.41 -0.17
N THR A 127 8.43 16.79 0.33
CA THR A 127 9.64 16.87 -0.48
C THR A 127 10.01 15.52 -1.10
N ARG A 128 9.86 14.44 -0.33
CA ARG A 128 10.20 13.09 -0.79
C ARG A 128 9.15 12.52 -1.76
N LEU A 129 7.86 12.79 -1.56
CA LEU A 129 6.79 12.37 -2.46
C LEU A 129 7.03 12.81 -3.91
N ASN A 130 7.53 14.03 -4.12
CA ASN A 130 7.77 14.58 -5.46
C ASN A 130 8.97 13.97 -6.19
N SER A 131 9.80 13.17 -5.53
CA SER A 131 10.98 12.52 -6.12
C SER A 131 10.76 11.06 -6.49
N ILE A 132 9.54 10.53 -6.34
CA ILE A 132 9.23 9.11 -6.53
C ILE A 132 8.38 8.93 -7.79
N ASN A 133 8.68 7.91 -8.58
CA ASN A 133 7.93 7.56 -9.79
C ASN A 133 7.08 6.29 -9.56
N ALA A 134 5.93 6.23 -10.19
CA ALA A 134 5.07 5.06 -10.21
C ALA A 134 5.49 4.14 -11.38
N VAL A 135 5.98 2.95 -11.08
CA VAL A 135 6.55 2.05 -12.11
C VAL A 135 6.33 0.56 -11.85
N GLY A 136 5.93 0.18 -10.64
CA GLY A 136 6.00 -1.21 -10.19
C GLY A 136 4.65 -1.88 -10.00
N TRP A 137 4.69 -2.97 -9.25
CA TRP A 137 3.55 -3.81 -8.88
C TRP A 137 2.89 -3.29 -7.60
N THR A 138 1.85 -3.98 -7.13
CA THR A 138 0.99 -3.54 -6.02
C THR A 138 1.12 -4.47 -4.79
N PRO A 139 2.28 -4.50 -4.09
CA PRO A 139 2.52 -5.36 -2.93
C PRO A 139 1.94 -4.77 -1.64
N ILE A 140 0.62 -4.67 -1.54
CA ILE A 140 -0.09 -4.09 -0.38
C ILE A 140 0.21 -4.87 0.88
N THR A 141 0.10 -6.19 0.82
CA THR A 141 0.32 -7.07 1.96
C THR A 141 1.74 -6.93 2.50
N TYR A 142 2.73 -6.89 1.61
CA TYR A 142 4.11 -6.66 2.02
C TYR A 142 4.30 -5.28 2.67
N ALA A 143 3.71 -4.23 2.11
CA ALA A 143 3.76 -2.89 2.69
C ALA A 143 3.12 -2.84 4.09
N LEU A 144 1.98 -3.49 4.28
CA LEU A 144 1.31 -3.60 5.57
C LEU A 144 2.13 -4.40 6.59
N LYS A 145 2.78 -5.49 6.18
CA LYS A 145 3.73 -6.25 7.01
C LYS A 145 4.89 -5.37 7.48
N GLN A 146 5.50 -4.64 6.57
CA GLN A 146 6.59 -3.72 6.89
C GLN A 146 6.15 -2.63 7.88
N ALA A 147 4.96 -2.04 7.66
CA ALA A 147 4.40 -1.05 8.56
C ALA A 147 4.14 -1.60 9.97
N ALA A 148 3.51 -2.77 10.06
CA ALA A 148 3.11 -3.35 11.34
C ALA A 148 4.31 -3.85 12.18
N TYR A 149 5.33 -4.41 11.54
CA TYR A 149 6.45 -5.05 12.24
C TYR A 149 7.66 -4.15 12.41
N PHE A 150 7.92 -3.24 11.46
CA PHE A 150 9.16 -2.46 11.45
C PHE A 150 8.95 -0.96 11.64
N ASP A 151 7.87 -0.39 11.08
CA ASP A 151 7.61 1.05 11.25
C ASP A 151 6.91 1.34 12.60
N PHE A 152 6.09 0.38 13.05
CA PHE A 152 5.44 0.39 14.36
C PHE A 152 5.84 -0.85 15.19
N PRO A 153 7.11 -0.94 15.62
CA PRO A 153 7.61 -2.15 16.31
C PRO A 153 7.07 -2.36 17.72
N ASP A 154 6.42 -1.35 18.29
CA ASP A 154 5.83 -1.41 19.63
C ASP A 154 4.30 -1.53 19.57
N THR A 155 3.69 -1.92 20.70
CA THR A 155 2.23 -2.04 20.85
C THR A 155 1.61 -0.91 21.66
N THR A 156 2.39 0.09 22.07
CA THR A 156 1.93 1.18 22.93
C THR A 156 1.37 2.36 22.12
N GLY A 157 0.30 2.96 22.63
CA GLY A 157 -0.36 4.11 22.00
C GLY A 157 -1.11 3.73 20.72
N LYS A 158 -1.94 4.63 20.25
CA LYS A 158 -2.76 4.42 19.04
C LYS A 158 -1.94 4.67 17.78
N LYS A 159 -2.09 3.79 16.82
CA LYS A 159 -1.46 3.87 15.51
C LYS A 159 -2.52 3.88 14.42
N ARG A 160 -2.39 4.80 13.49
CA ARG A 160 -3.24 4.87 12.32
C ARG A 160 -2.41 4.69 11.07
N ILE A 161 -2.79 3.77 10.23
CA ILE A 161 -2.30 3.66 8.86
C ILE A 161 -3.37 4.24 7.95
N ILE A 162 -2.98 5.10 7.02
CA ILE A 162 -3.85 5.60 5.96
C ILE A 162 -3.29 5.07 4.65
N LEU A 163 -3.96 4.04 4.11
CA LEU A 163 -3.59 3.39 2.86
C LEU A 163 -4.34 4.07 1.70
N ILE A 164 -3.59 4.58 0.73
CA ILE A 164 -4.12 5.14 -0.52
C ILE A 164 -3.68 4.23 -1.65
N SER A 165 -4.64 3.60 -2.35
CA SER A 165 -4.39 2.68 -3.46
C SER A 165 -5.44 2.84 -4.55
N ASP A 166 -5.05 2.59 -5.80
CA ASP A 166 -5.94 2.57 -6.96
C ASP A 166 -6.21 1.15 -7.50
N GLY A 167 -5.73 0.13 -6.80
CA GLY A 167 -5.89 -1.28 -7.18
C GLY A 167 -5.82 -2.24 -6.00
N GLY A 168 -6.04 -3.51 -6.29
CA GLY A 168 -5.88 -4.62 -5.36
C GLY A 168 -4.45 -5.17 -5.34
N GLU A 169 -4.21 -6.10 -4.42
CA GLU A 169 -2.98 -6.88 -4.35
C GLU A 169 -2.74 -7.67 -5.65
N ASN A 170 -1.52 -7.63 -6.19
CA ASN A 170 -1.16 -8.39 -7.39
C ASN A 170 0.15 -9.18 -7.22
N CYS A 171 0.50 -9.49 -5.97
CA CYS A 171 1.71 -10.23 -5.57
C CYS A 171 1.38 -11.57 -4.89
N ASP A 172 0.29 -12.22 -5.27
CA ASP A 172 -0.16 -13.53 -4.79
C ASP A 172 -0.31 -13.61 -3.25
N GLU A 173 -0.56 -12.50 -2.58
CA GLU A 173 -0.85 -12.42 -1.16
C GLU A 173 -2.28 -11.89 -0.90
N SER A 174 -2.81 -12.16 0.30
CA SER A 174 -4.11 -11.65 0.73
C SER A 174 -3.93 -10.61 1.84
N PRO A 175 -4.14 -9.32 1.58
CA PRO A 175 -4.04 -8.31 2.63
C PRO A 175 -5.10 -8.49 3.71
N CYS A 176 -6.29 -8.98 3.36
CA CYS A 176 -7.35 -9.27 4.32
C CYS A 176 -6.95 -10.38 5.30
N ASP A 177 -6.45 -11.53 4.80
CA ASP A 177 -6.05 -12.64 5.65
C ASP A 177 -4.89 -12.25 6.58
N PHE A 178 -3.92 -11.49 6.03
CA PHE A 178 -2.83 -10.98 6.85
C PHE A 178 -3.34 -10.11 8.00
N ILE A 179 -4.28 -9.21 7.74
CA ILE A 179 -4.81 -8.30 8.76
C ILE A 179 -5.65 -9.07 9.80
N ILE A 180 -6.43 -10.06 9.40
CA ILE A 180 -7.16 -10.92 10.34
C ILE A 180 -6.20 -11.59 11.34
N GLU A 181 -5.08 -12.12 10.85
CA GLU A 181 -4.06 -12.71 11.70
C GLU A 181 -3.34 -11.66 12.59
N LEU A 182 -3.03 -10.50 12.02
CA LEU A 182 -2.35 -9.41 12.74
C LEU A 182 -3.18 -8.93 13.93
N MET A 183 -4.49 -8.78 13.76
CA MET A 183 -5.40 -8.23 14.77
C MET A 183 -5.53 -9.12 16.01
N LYS A 184 -5.06 -10.37 15.96
CA LYS A 184 -4.98 -11.24 17.16
C LYS A 184 -4.02 -10.71 18.23
N TYR A 185 -3.08 -9.82 17.86
CA TYR A 185 -2.05 -9.26 18.76
C TYR A 185 -1.75 -7.76 18.55
N ARG A 186 -2.41 -7.08 17.60
CA ARG A 186 -2.15 -5.68 17.26
C ARG A 186 -3.43 -4.85 17.20
N GLU A 187 -4.20 -4.85 18.30
CA GLU A 187 -5.41 -4.03 18.44
C GLU A 187 -5.11 -2.51 18.48
N ASP A 188 -3.85 -2.15 18.63
CA ASP A 188 -3.36 -0.78 18.64
C ASP A 188 -3.30 -0.13 17.24
N ILE A 189 -3.37 -0.93 16.18
CA ILE A 189 -3.32 -0.47 14.78
C ILE A 189 -4.72 -0.38 14.19
N ARG A 190 -5.07 0.79 13.68
CA ARG A 190 -6.24 1.04 12.85
C ARG A 190 -5.79 1.37 11.43
N ILE A 191 -6.47 0.84 10.42
CA ILE A 191 -6.16 1.10 9.00
C ILE A 191 -7.36 1.74 8.33
N ASP A 192 -7.26 3.01 7.98
CA ASP A 192 -8.22 3.67 7.10
C ASP A 192 -7.74 3.46 5.65
N VAL A 193 -8.65 3.08 4.76
CA VAL A 193 -8.33 2.81 3.35
C VAL A 193 -9.06 3.78 2.46
N ILE A 194 -8.34 4.39 1.52
CA ILE A 194 -8.90 5.26 0.49
C ILE A 194 -8.64 4.61 -0.87
N ALA A 195 -9.68 4.04 -1.45
CA ALA A 195 -9.71 3.43 -2.77
C ALA A 195 -9.87 4.53 -3.82
N LEU A 196 -8.82 4.80 -4.61
CA LEU A 196 -8.80 5.88 -5.59
C LEU A 196 -9.21 5.35 -6.97
N ALA A 197 -10.46 5.57 -7.35
CA ALA A 197 -11.02 5.20 -8.65
C ALA A 197 -10.79 3.72 -9.02
N ILE A 198 -11.03 2.82 -8.07
CA ILE A 198 -10.95 1.37 -8.28
C ILE A 198 -12.22 0.89 -8.95
N GLY A 199 -12.09 0.33 -10.16
CA GLY A 199 -13.21 -0.26 -10.90
C GLY A 199 -13.41 -1.77 -10.64
N ASP A 200 -12.43 -2.43 -10.04
CA ASP A 200 -12.44 -3.87 -9.73
C ASP A 200 -13.14 -4.12 -8.39
N GLU A 201 -14.20 -4.93 -8.39
CA GLU A 201 -14.99 -5.24 -7.20
C GLU A 201 -14.22 -6.11 -6.20
N ASP A 202 -13.42 -7.05 -6.67
CA ASP A 202 -12.63 -7.94 -5.81
C ASP A 202 -11.53 -7.14 -5.09
N ALA A 203 -10.87 -6.23 -5.79
CA ALA A 203 -9.91 -5.30 -5.20
C ALA A 203 -10.56 -4.41 -4.14
N ASN A 204 -11.74 -3.86 -4.43
CA ASN A 204 -12.52 -3.08 -3.47
C ASN A 204 -12.88 -3.89 -2.22
N ASN A 205 -13.31 -5.14 -2.40
CA ASN A 205 -13.70 -6.02 -1.30
C ASN A 205 -12.50 -6.40 -0.42
N GLN A 206 -11.34 -6.69 -1.02
CA GLN A 206 -10.08 -6.92 -0.29
C GLN A 206 -9.71 -5.73 0.59
N LEU A 207 -9.69 -4.53 0.01
CA LEU A 207 -9.32 -3.31 0.71
C LEU A 207 -10.34 -2.91 1.78
N LYS A 208 -11.63 -3.11 1.50
CA LYS A 208 -12.70 -2.89 2.48
C LYS A 208 -12.56 -3.83 3.68
N CYS A 209 -12.18 -5.09 3.46
CA CYS A 209 -11.88 -6.02 4.54
C CYS A 209 -10.74 -5.50 5.44
N VAL A 210 -9.64 -5.03 4.87
CA VAL A 210 -8.50 -4.46 5.62
C VAL A 210 -8.95 -3.34 6.56
N ALA A 211 -9.78 -2.42 6.06
CA ALA A 211 -10.30 -1.34 6.89
C ALA A 211 -11.20 -1.85 8.00
N LEU A 212 -12.21 -2.65 7.67
CA LEU A 212 -13.24 -3.09 8.62
C LEU A 212 -12.68 -3.96 9.74
N VAL A 213 -11.77 -4.88 9.44
CA VAL A 213 -11.16 -5.78 10.43
C VAL A 213 -10.37 -4.99 11.48
N THR A 214 -9.76 -3.85 11.11
CA THR A 214 -9.02 -2.98 12.02
C THR A 214 -9.88 -1.89 12.67
N SER A 215 -11.21 -1.95 12.54
CA SER A 215 -12.13 -0.88 12.95
C SER A 215 -11.81 0.48 12.29
N GLY A 216 -11.19 0.44 11.12
CA GLY A 216 -10.91 1.59 10.28
C GLY A 216 -12.09 1.94 9.36
N LYS A 217 -11.90 3.00 8.58
CA LYS A 217 -12.88 3.48 7.60
C LYS A 217 -12.44 3.13 6.20
N PHE A 218 -13.40 2.78 5.36
CA PHE A 218 -13.18 2.56 3.93
C PHE A 218 -13.85 3.68 3.15
N TYR A 219 -13.10 4.34 2.26
CA TYR A 219 -13.56 5.41 1.42
C TYR A 219 -13.36 5.06 -0.06
N ASN A 220 -14.38 5.29 -0.89
CA ASN A 220 -14.23 5.36 -2.33
C ASN A 220 -14.06 6.82 -2.76
N ALA A 221 -12.99 7.11 -3.47
CA ALA A 221 -12.69 8.44 -3.99
C ALA A 221 -12.52 8.37 -5.51
N ASN A 222 -13.49 8.88 -6.26
CA ASN A 222 -13.48 8.90 -7.73
C ASN A 222 -13.06 10.27 -8.29
N THR A 223 -12.79 11.22 -7.41
CA THR A 223 -12.38 12.59 -7.74
C THR A 223 -11.34 13.11 -6.74
N ALA A 224 -10.62 14.16 -7.13
CA ALA A 224 -9.69 14.85 -6.23
C ALA A 224 -10.40 15.41 -4.97
N ALA A 225 -11.63 15.91 -5.15
CA ALA A 225 -12.42 16.45 -4.04
C ALA A 225 -12.82 15.35 -3.04
N GLU A 226 -13.24 14.18 -3.55
CA GLU A 226 -13.56 13.03 -2.70
C GLU A 226 -12.31 12.50 -1.98
N LEU A 227 -11.16 12.41 -2.65
CA LEU A 227 -9.90 12.04 -2.02
C LEU A 227 -9.54 13.00 -0.86
N LYS A 228 -9.66 14.31 -1.11
CA LYS A 228 -9.40 15.34 -0.09
C LYS A 228 -10.36 15.19 1.11
N ASN A 229 -11.65 15.06 0.85
CA ASN A 229 -12.65 14.88 1.91
C ASN A 229 -12.41 13.61 2.72
N SER A 230 -12.05 12.49 2.06
CA SER A 230 -11.73 11.22 2.72
C SER A 230 -10.51 11.34 3.63
N LEU A 231 -9.47 12.01 3.17
CA LEU A 231 -8.27 12.27 3.99
C LEU A 231 -8.57 13.19 5.17
N GLN A 232 -9.35 14.26 4.97
CA GLN A 232 -9.76 15.15 6.05
C GLN A 232 -10.60 14.43 7.11
N ASP A 233 -11.54 13.57 6.68
CA ASP A 233 -12.37 12.78 7.58
C ASP A 233 -11.55 11.71 8.33
N SER A 234 -10.66 11.00 7.65
CA SER A 234 -9.75 10.03 8.26
C SER A 234 -8.87 10.67 9.33
N LEU A 235 -8.34 11.86 9.07
CA LEU A 235 -7.47 12.61 9.98
C LEU A 235 -8.22 13.44 11.03
N ASN A 236 -9.55 13.45 10.99
CA ASN A 236 -10.41 14.32 11.82
C ASN A 236 -10.04 15.82 11.72
N LEU A 237 -9.56 16.25 10.55
CA LEU A 237 -9.26 17.66 10.31
C LEU A 237 -10.58 18.41 10.16
N GLN A 238 -10.79 19.44 10.98
CA GLN A 238 -12.00 20.25 10.91
C GLN A 238 -12.06 20.94 9.55
N LYS A 239 -13.20 20.84 8.87
CA LYS A 239 -13.49 21.72 7.73
C LYS A 239 -13.58 23.13 8.29
N GLU A 240 -12.71 24.04 7.87
CA GLU A 240 -12.92 25.47 8.12
C GLU A 240 -14.26 25.83 7.47
N VAL A 241 -15.28 25.98 8.30
CA VAL A 241 -16.51 26.62 7.90
C VAL A 241 -16.16 28.11 7.87
N GLN A 242 -15.86 28.63 6.67
CA GLN A 242 -15.87 30.09 6.45
C GLN A 242 -17.30 30.57 6.67
N GLY A 243 -17.61 30.86 7.92
CA GLY A 243 -18.84 31.55 8.31
C GLY A 243 -18.77 32.96 7.76
N VAL A 244 -19.48 33.20 6.66
CA VAL A 244 -19.80 34.57 6.23
C VAL A 244 -20.69 35.14 7.34
N ILE A 245 -20.11 35.97 8.22
CA ILE A 245 -20.89 36.79 9.14
C ILE A 245 -21.60 37.83 8.27
N ILE A 246 -22.86 37.56 7.96
CA ILE A 246 -23.73 38.59 7.38
C ILE A 246 -24.07 39.50 8.54
N ASP A 247 -23.41 40.65 8.61
CA ASP A 247 -23.75 41.73 9.52
C ASP A 247 -25.12 42.29 9.09
N THR A 248 -26.18 41.92 9.81
CA THR A 248 -27.55 42.35 9.55
C THR A 248 -27.90 43.66 10.24
N ASN A 249 -26.93 44.47 10.64
CA ASN A 249 -27.18 45.83 11.19
C ASN A 249 -26.96 46.87 10.09
N LYS A 250 -27.99 47.09 9.26
CA LYS A 250 -28.27 48.38 8.56
C LYS A 250 -29.74 48.64 8.56
#